data_b737d531170c17391781229c67da4896
#
_entry.id   b737d531170c17391781229c67da4896
#
_cell.length_a   1.000
_cell.length_b   1.000
_cell.length_c   1.000
_cell.angle_alpha   90.00
_cell.angle_beta   90.00
_cell.angle_gamma   90.00
#
_symmetry.space_group_name_H-M   'P 1'
#
loop_
_entity.id
_entity.type
_entity.pdbx_description
1 polymer ?
#
loop_
_entity_poly.entity_id
_entity_poly.type
_entity_poly.pdbx_seq_one_letter_code
_entity_poly.pdbx_strand_id
1 'polypeptide(L)'
;FSMQPRFLWACILLLCAEVTPGQELTQWIDDNCADCLEKMETLTGARILEQGEEALVGRAWLTRNAQQSIDVQYFIWSTDNVGTLAAEQLLRAAERGVAVRVLVDDLLIDAQGQSLLLLSAHPNVEIRIYNPNDTVGTSFYARIKNVFTQFRSLNQRMHDKTAIYDGVAGITGGRNMADEYFDFDPNYNFRDRDILLLGPAVSAMQENFEEFWSSSFAIPVEEILDSTVATITPADAALKAAELHAYAENPDNFGPEVQQAIAHLSERIPKLLSQMSWQDVEFISDAPGKNDGSQGLGGGGQSTNRLFEAVRNAKHSVLIQSPYLILPKGGIELFKELSERGVRIRISTNSLASTDNVPAFSGYHRQRPRLLNAGVELFEFKPHPGIQSKLIARYPSLAGNNPIFAIHAKSMVVDDELIFIGTFNLDPRSANLNTEVGVVIQSKELARQLTRSIERDMLPENSWHTTGEFSPDYEVSRGKRLELGFVNLLPVEPLL
;
A
#
# COMPACT_ATOMS: atom_id res chain seq x y z
N PHE A 1 5.57 41.63 64.01
CA PHE A 1 5.71 42.10 62.64
C PHE A 1 5.84 40.89 61.73
N SER A 2 4.78 40.59 61.02
CA SER A 2 4.60 39.48 60.12
C SER A 2 5.17 39.87 58.76
N MET A 3 6.02 39.04 58.18
CA MET A 3 6.31 39.05 56.76
C MET A 3 6.00 37.68 56.14
N GLN A 4 5.00 37.66 55.28
CA GLN A 4 4.65 36.50 54.45
C GLN A 4 5.59 36.43 53.25
N PRO A 5 6.04 35.24 52.80
CA PRO A 5 6.75 35.11 51.53
C PRO A 5 5.75 35.02 50.37
N ARG A 6 5.90 35.95 49.42
CA ARG A 6 5.25 35.90 48.12
C ARG A 6 5.83 34.76 47.29
N PHE A 7 5.02 33.73 47.04
CA PHE A 7 5.32 32.73 46.02
C PHE A 7 5.22 33.38 44.64
N LEU A 8 6.35 33.49 43.97
CA LEU A 8 6.43 33.78 42.54
C LEU A 8 6.06 32.50 41.78
N TRP A 9 4.87 32.44 41.18
CA TRP A 9 4.53 31.48 40.16
C TRP A 9 5.24 31.89 38.88
N ALA A 10 6.38 31.25 38.58
CA ALA A 10 6.92 31.27 37.23
C ALA A 10 6.06 30.37 36.35
N CYS A 11 5.17 30.99 35.57
CA CYS A 11 4.57 30.33 34.43
C CYS A 11 5.68 29.99 33.43
N ILE A 12 6.15 28.76 33.45
CA ILE A 12 6.84 28.17 32.31
C ILE A 12 5.74 27.96 31.26
N LEU A 13 5.58 28.95 30.39
CA LEU A 13 4.93 28.80 29.10
C LEU A 13 5.80 27.83 28.31
N LEU A 14 5.50 26.53 28.39
CA LEU A 14 5.82 25.60 27.36
C LEU A 14 5.13 26.13 26.09
N LEU A 15 5.92 26.76 25.23
CA LEU A 15 5.56 26.98 23.83
C LEU A 15 5.45 25.60 23.17
N CYS A 16 4.36 24.89 23.46
CA CYS A 16 3.77 24.03 22.47
C CYS A 16 3.39 24.99 21.35
N ALA A 17 4.07 24.90 20.20
CA ALA A 17 3.60 25.53 18.99
C ALA A 17 2.18 24.96 18.78
N GLU A 18 1.18 25.75 19.20
CA GLU A 18 -0.21 25.51 18.87
C GLU A 18 -0.26 25.58 17.35
N VAL A 19 -0.36 24.39 16.72
CA VAL A 19 -0.87 24.32 15.36
C VAL A 19 -2.26 24.93 15.47
N THR A 20 -2.42 26.13 14.92
CA THR A 20 -3.68 26.83 14.87
C THR A 20 -4.71 25.88 14.26
N PRO A 21 -5.77 25.49 14.99
CA PRO A 21 -6.82 24.68 14.40
C PRO A 21 -7.49 25.52 13.31
N GLY A 22 -7.52 25.03 12.07
CA GLY A 22 -8.42 25.59 11.07
C GLY A 22 -7.83 26.18 9.80
N GLN A 23 -6.57 25.88 9.46
CA GLN A 23 -6.11 26.20 8.11
C GLN A 23 -6.48 25.06 7.19
N GLU A 24 -7.34 25.29 6.19
CA GLU A 24 -7.69 24.30 5.17
C GLU A 24 -6.41 23.78 4.49
N LEU A 25 -6.38 22.50 4.13
CA LEU A 25 -5.24 21.88 3.46
C LEU A 25 -4.82 22.68 2.21
N THR A 26 -5.79 23.19 1.47
CA THR A 26 -5.58 24.08 0.30
C THR A 26 -4.85 25.36 0.67
N GLN A 27 -5.26 26.04 1.75
CA GLN A 27 -4.62 27.26 2.21
C GLN A 27 -3.17 26.98 2.69
N TRP A 28 -2.99 25.86 3.36
CA TRP A 28 -1.65 25.45 3.79
C TRP A 28 -0.73 25.17 2.58
N ILE A 29 -1.24 24.54 1.52
CA ILE A 29 -0.49 24.32 0.26
C ILE A 29 -0.10 25.68 -0.35
N ASP A 30 -1.02 26.64 -0.40
CA ASP A 30 -0.78 27.98 -0.93
C ASP A 30 0.33 28.70 -0.16
N ASP A 31 0.29 28.67 1.15
CA ASP A 31 1.27 29.32 2.01
C ASP A 31 2.68 28.70 1.90
N ASN A 32 2.78 27.44 1.50
CA ASN A 32 4.03 26.69 1.45
C ASN A 32 4.53 26.36 0.04
N CYS A 33 3.74 26.70 -0.99
CA CYS A 33 4.07 26.46 -2.38
C CYS A 33 3.37 27.51 -3.27
N ALA A 34 4.07 28.57 -3.60
CA ALA A 34 3.53 29.80 -4.22
C ALA A 34 2.79 29.59 -5.57
N ASP A 35 3.06 28.51 -6.29
CA ASP A 35 2.48 28.20 -7.61
C ASP A 35 1.74 26.84 -7.66
N CYS A 36 1.64 26.15 -6.51
CA CYS A 36 1.03 24.82 -6.48
C CYS A 36 -0.47 24.87 -6.80
N LEU A 37 -1.22 25.81 -6.24
CA LEU A 37 -2.66 25.91 -6.50
C LEU A 37 -2.96 26.24 -7.97
N GLU A 38 -2.21 27.16 -8.59
CA GLU A 38 -2.33 27.45 -10.01
C GLU A 38 -2.05 26.21 -10.86
N LYS A 39 -1.01 25.46 -10.53
CA LYS A 39 -0.69 24.20 -11.22
C LYS A 39 -1.76 23.14 -11.04
N MET A 40 -2.34 23.04 -9.84
CA MET A 40 -3.40 22.09 -9.53
C MET A 40 -4.71 22.31 -10.31
N GLU A 41 -4.90 23.46 -10.95
CA GLU A 41 -6.05 23.67 -11.81
C GLU A 41 -6.03 22.78 -13.07
N THR A 42 -4.84 22.46 -13.57
CA THR A 42 -4.67 21.75 -14.85
C THR A 42 -3.71 20.58 -14.82
N LEU A 43 -2.80 20.52 -13.83
CA LEU A 43 -1.78 19.50 -13.69
C LEU A 43 -1.89 18.81 -12.34
N THR A 44 -1.42 17.60 -12.28
CA THR A 44 -1.26 16.87 -11.02
C THR A 44 0.20 16.90 -10.58
N GLY A 45 0.44 17.37 -9.37
CA GLY A 45 1.71 17.20 -8.69
C GLY A 45 1.85 15.75 -8.24
N ALA A 46 2.97 15.13 -8.59
CA ALA A 46 3.25 13.73 -8.25
C ALA A 46 4.61 13.59 -7.57
N ARG A 47 4.67 12.81 -6.49
CA ARG A 47 5.90 12.49 -5.77
C ARG A 47 5.94 11.02 -5.35
N ILE A 48 7.02 10.32 -5.73
CA ILE A 48 7.23 8.94 -5.34
C ILE A 48 7.67 8.87 -3.87
N LEU A 49 7.00 8.03 -3.07
CA LEU A 49 7.29 7.74 -1.67
C LEU A 49 7.96 6.36 -1.58
N GLU A 50 9.28 6.37 -1.56
CA GLU A 50 10.11 5.15 -1.58
C GLU A 50 10.25 4.49 -0.21
N GLN A 51 10.37 5.30 0.85
CA GLN A 51 10.68 4.83 2.18
C GLN A 51 9.42 4.65 3.01
N GLY A 52 9.38 3.60 3.83
CA GLY A 52 8.25 3.37 4.74
C GLY A 52 8.01 4.55 5.68
N GLU A 53 9.07 5.12 6.26
CA GLU A 53 8.97 6.33 7.09
C GLU A 53 8.34 7.52 6.34
N GLU A 54 8.81 7.81 5.11
CA GLU A 54 8.28 8.93 4.32
C GLU A 54 6.80 8.73 4.00
N ALA A 55 6.41 7.50 3.66
CA ALA A 55 5.02 7.14 3.38
C ALA A 55 4.13 7.22 4.64
N LEU A 56 4.64 6.82 5.81
CA LEU A 56 3.93 6.91 7.08
C LEU A 56 3.75 8.36 7.53
N VAL A 57 4.84 9.12 7.49
CA VAL A 57 4.87 10.55 7.86
C VAL A 57 3.93 11.36 6.97
N GLY A 58 3.93 11.09 5.66
CA GLY A 58 3.02 11.74 4.71
C GLY A 58 1.55 11.51 5.06
N ARG A 59 1.17 10.26 5.33
CA ARG A 59 -0.20 9.91 5.75
C ARG A 59 -0.58 10.56 7.07
N ALA A 60 0.29 10.47 8.08
CA ALA A 60 0.04 11.05 9.39
C ALA A 60 -0.16 12.57 9.31
N TRP A 61 0.67 13.26 8.52
CA TRP A 61 0.55 14.69 8.33
C TRP A 61 -0.75 15.07 7.63
N LEU A 62 -1.11 14.40 6.52
CA LEU A 62 -2.35 14.64 5.79
C LEU A 62 -3.58 14.39 6.68
N THR A 63 -3.61 13.28 7.43
CA THR A 63 -4.67 12.97 8.39
C THR A 63 -4.81 14.06 9.46
N ARG A 64 -3.69 14.57 9.97
CA ARG A 64 -3.68 15.61 11.00
C ARG A 64 -4.20 16.96 10.49
N ASN A 65 -3.98 17.27 9.22
CA ASN A 65 -4.32 18.56 8.63
C ASN A 65 -5.61 18.55 7.80
N ALA A 66 -6.21 17.39 7.54
CA ALA A 66 -7.53 17.29 6.92
C ALA A 66 -8.59 17.99 7.77
N GLN A 67 -9.51 18.73 7.11
CA GLN A 67 -10.54 19.55 7.74
C GLN A 67 -11.97 19.13 7.35
N GLN A 68 -12.15 18.51 6.19
CA GLN A 68 -13.46 18.18 5.65
C GLN A 68 -13.70 16.69 5.61
N SER A 69 -12.84 15.93 4.94
CA SER A 69 -13.02 14.51 4.72
C SER A 69 -11.72 13.73 4.64
N ILE A 70 -11.79 12.48 5.06
CA ILE A 70 -10.75 11.47 4.82
C ILE A 70 -11.44 10.21 4.33
N ASP A 71 -11.10 9.78 3.11
CA ASP A 71 -11.61 8.57 2.50
C ASP A 71 -10.47 7.58 2.31
N VAL A 72 -10.53 6.43 2.96
CA VAL A 72 -9.48 5.42 2.87
C VAL A 72 -10.04 4.08 2.41
N GLN A 73 -9.30 3.44 1.51
CA GLN A 73 -9.64 2.16 0.91
C GLN A 73 -8.42 1.25 0.95
N TYR A 74 -8.50 0.12 1.65
CA TYR A 74 -7.37 -0.79 1.83
C TYR A 74 -7.76 -2.26 1.71
N PHE A 75 -6.87 -3.03 1.10
CA PHE A 75 -7.00 -4.49 1.04
C PHE A 75 -6.70 -5.13 2.41
N ILE A 76 -5.61 -4.70 3.07
CA ILE A 76 -5.25 -5.12 4.43
C ILE A 76 -5.22 -3.92 5.36
N TRP A 77 -5.90 -4.06 6.50
CA TRP A 77 -5.75 -3.20 7.66
C TRP A 77 -5.50 -4.08 8.89
N SER A 78 -4.26 -4.07 9.39
CA SER A 78 -3.83 -4.90 10.52
C SER A 78 -4.22 -4.26 11.87
N THR A 79 -4.22 -5.07 12.93
CA THR A 79 -4.32 -4.63 14.32
C THR A 79 -2.97 -4.53 15.02
N ASP A 80 -1.88 -4.57 14.24
CA ASP A 80 -0.52 -4.33 14.72
C ASP A 80 -0.29 -2.86 15.09
N ASN A 81 0.96 -2.48 15.31
CA ASN A 81 1.32 -1.15 15.77
C ASN A 81 0.92 -0.06 14.75
N VAL A 82 1.30 -0.19 13.48
CA VAL A 82 0.99 0.82 12.44
C VAL A 82 -0.51 0.90 12.18
N GLY A 83 -1.18 -0.24 12.06
CA GLY A 83 -2.63 -0.27 11.83
C GLY A 83 -3.43 0.34 12.99
N THR A 84 -3.00 0.10 14.25
CA THR A 84 -3.60 0.70 15.44
C THR A 84 -3.40 2.20 15.50
N LEU A 85 -2.18 2.67 15.21
CA LEU A 85 -1.85 4.10 15.20
C LEU A 85 -2.56 4.84 14.07
N ALA A 86 -2.70 4.21 12.90
CA ALA A 86 -3.45 4.78 11.79
C ALA A 86 -4.95 4.93 12.16
N ALA A 87 -5.55 3.92 12.81
CA ALA A 87 -6.93 4.00 13.30
C ALA A 87 -7.11 5.12 14.34
N GLU A 88 -6.15 5.27 15.25
CA GLU A 88 -6.15 6.36 16.24
C GLU A 88 -6.08 7.74 15.58
N GLN A 89 -5.24 7.93 14.56
CA GLN A 89 -5.14 9.21 13.84
C GLN A 89 -6.43 9.54 13.09
N LEU A 90 -7.12 8.54 12.52
CA LEU A 90 -8.43 8.72 11.90
C LEU A 90 -9.49 9.13 12.96
N LEU A 91 -9.46 8.49 14.12
CA LEU A 91 -10.36 8.86 15.23
C LEU A 91 -10.12 10.31 15.68
N ARG A 92 -8.86 10.75 15.85
CA ARG A 92 -8.57 12.15 16.17
C ARG A 92 -9.07 13.12 15.08
N ALA A 93 -9.00 12.74 13.82
CA ALA A 93 -9.57 13.55 12.74
C ALA A 93 -11.09 13.64 12.88
N ALA A 94 -11.77 12.54 13.14
CA ALA A 94 -13.21 12.50 13.37
C ALA A 94 -13.65 13.34 14.59
N GLU A 95 -12.88 13.31 15.70
CA GLU A 95 -13.10 14.13 16.88
C GLU A 95 -12.94 15.63 16.60
N ARG A 96 -12.13 16.01 15.61
CA ARG A 96 -12.05 17.39 15.11
C ARG A 96 -13.23 17.80 14.22
N GLY A 97 -14.11 16.86 13.87
CA GLY A 97 -15.28 17.10 13.00
C GLY A 97 -15.07 16.68 11.54
N VAL A 98 -13.94 16.05 11.21
CA VAL A 98 -13.66 15.54 9.86
C VAL A 98 -14.53 14.30 9.60
N ALA A 99 -15.19 14.24 8.43
CA ALA A 99 -15.89 13.04 7.98
C ALA A 99 -14.88 11.97 7.56
N VAL A 100 -14.90 10.82 8.22
CA VAL A 100 -13.96 9.72 7.96
C VAL A 100 -14.73 8.52 7.43
N ARG A 101 -14.38 8.06 6.24
CA ARG A 101 -14.94 6.85 5.64
C ARG A 101 -13.83 5.83 5.40
N VAL A 102 -14.07 4.61 5.86
CA VAL A 102 -13.10 3.50 5.78
C VAL A 102 -13.73 2.34 5.03
N LEU A 103 -13.15 1.97 3.88
CA LEU A 103 -13.54 0.79 3.12
C LEU A 103 -12.39 -0.23 3.16
N VAL A 104 -12.65 -1.43 3.66
CA VAL A 104 -11.63 -2.48 3.78
C VAL A 104 -12.14 -3.79 3.20
N ASP A 105 -11.22 -4.59 2.67
CA ASP A 105 -11.57 -5.92 2.15
C ASP A 105 -11.75 -6.92 3.30
N ASP A 106 -12.76 -7.78 3.20
CA ASP A 106 -13.12 -8.74 4.27
C ASP A 106 -12.07 -9.84 4.47
N LEU A 107 -11.37 -10.22 3.41
CA LEU A 107 -10.52 -11.42 3.46
C LEU A 107 -9.40 -11.32 4.49
N LEU A 108 -8.85 -10.13 4.70
CA LEU A 108 -7.62 -9.92 5.48
C LEU A 108 -7.80 -8.94 6.65
N ILE A 109 -9.04 -8.71 7.08
CA ILE A 109 -9.28 -7.97 8.33
C ILE A 109 -8.92 -8.86 9.51
N ASP A 110 -7.91 -8.47 10.26
CA ASP A 110 -7.49 -9.15 11.50
C ASP A 110 -8.17 -8.55 12.75
N ALA A 111 -8.93 -7.48 12.60
CA ALA A 111 -9.66 -6.86 13.70
C ALA A 111 -10.81 -7.76 14.18
N GLN A 112 -10.97 -7.86 15.49
CA GLN A 112 -12.19 -8.42 16.05
C GLN A 112 -13.36 -7.52 15.71
N GLY A 113 -14.47 -8.08 15.24
CA GLY A 113 -15.64 -7.32 14.81
C GLY A 113 -16.12 -6.26 15.80
N GLN A 114 -16.01 -6.52 17.10
CA GLN A 114 -16.36 -5.57 18.14
C GLN A 114 -15.50 -4.29 18.12
N SER A 115 -14.21 -4.39 17.76
CA SER A 115 -13.33 -3.20 17.69
C SER A 115 -13.70 -2.28 16.54
N LEU A 116 -14.07 -2.84 15.37
CA LEU A 116 -14.56 -2.06 14.24
C LEU A 116 -15.87 -1.37 14.57
N LEU A 117 -16.81 -2.08 15.21
CA LEU A 117 -18.10 -1.53 15.60
C LEU A 117 -17.95 -0.38 16.61
N LEU A 118 -16.98 -0.49 17.55
CA LEU A 118 -16.69 0.57 18.51
C LEU A 118 -16.15 1.84 17.85
N LEU A 119 -15.35 1.70 16.78
CA LEU A 119 -14.89 2.86 16.01
C LEU A 119 -16.03 3.50 15.19
N SER A 120 -16.89 2.68 14.56
CA SER A 120 -18.03 3.18 13.80
C SER A 120 -19.13 3.82 14.67
N ALA A 121 -19.09 3.62 16.00
CA ALA A 121 -19.97 4.32 16.93
C ALA A 121 -19.67 5.84 17.03
N HIS A 122 -18.52 6.33 16.54
CA HIS A 122 -18.25 7.76 16.45
C HIS A 122 -19.05 8.37 15.29
N PRO A 123 -19.82 9.48 15.51
CA PRO A 123 -20.75 10.02 14.51
C PRO A 123 -20.09 10.47 13.19
N ASN A 124 -18.80 10.75 13.19
CA ASN A 124 -18.03 11.16 12.00
C ASN A 124 -17.20 10.00 11.41
N VAL A 125 -17.40 8.75 11.82
CA VAL A 125 -16.68 7.57 11.27
C VAL A 125 -17.69 6.61 10.69
N GLU A 126 -17.55 6.29 9.41
CA GLU A 126 -18.28 5.22 8.75
C GLU A 126 -17.30 4.15 8.26
N ILE A 127 -17.58 2.88 8.57
CA ILE A 127 -16.77 1.74 8.14
C ILE A 127 -17.64 0.80 7.30
N ARG A 128 -17.15 0.45 6.11
CA ARG A 128 -17.78 -0.57 5.26
C ARG A 128 -16.77 -1.67 4.94
N ILE A 129 -17.30 -2.89 4.85
CA ILE A 129 -16.53 -4.07 4.46
C ILE A 129 -16.89 -4.40 3.01
N TYR A 130 -15.88 -4.53 2.16
CA TYR A 130 -16.10 -4.88 0.77
C TYR A 130 -16.26 -6.38 0.61
N ASN A 131 -17.34 -6.82 -0.03
CA ASN A 131 -17.67 -8.21 -0.33
C ASN A 131 -17.50 -9.14 0.87
N PRO A 132 -18.16 -8.84 2.03
CA PRO A 132 -18.00 -9.61 3.24
C PRO A 132 -18.50 -11.05 3.06
N ASN A 133 -17.73 -11.96 3.64
CA ASN A 133 -18.17 -13.35 3.80
C ASN A 133 -18.85 -13.51 5.17
N ASP A 134 -19.64 -14.59 5.35
CA ASP A 134 -20.28 -14.96 6.63
C ASP A 134 -19.28 -15.20 7.80
N THR A 135 -18.01 -14.81 7.62
CA THR A 135 -16.90 -15.14 8.51
C THR A 135 -16.15 -13.92 9.06
N VAL A 136 -16.70 -12.70 8.91
CA VAL A 136 -16.12 -11.50 9.54
C VAL A 136 -15.97 -11.73 11.05
N GLY A 137 -14.77 -11.49 11.57
CA GLY A 137 -14.47 -11.70 13.00
C GLY A 137 -14.16 -13.15 13.39
N THR A 138 -14.12 -14.11 12.43
CA THR A 138 -13.77 -15.51 12.72
C THR A 138 -12.29 -15.81 12.48
N SER A 139 -11.78 -16.89 13.11
CA SER A 139 -10.38 -17.28 13.00
C SER A 139 -9.97 -17.64 11.57
N PHE A 140 -8.70 -17.42 11.22
CA PHE A 140 -8.07 -17.78 9.94
C PHE A 140 -8.37 -19.22 9.45
N TYR A 141 -8.44 -20.20 10.36
CA TYR A 141 -8.78 -21.58 10.02
C TYR A 141 -10.22 -21.79 9.54
N ALA A 142 -11.18 -21.03 10.08
CA ALA A 142 -12.57 -21.10 9.63
C ALA A 142 -12.71 -20.52 8.21
N ARG A 143 -11.92 -19.50 7.89
CA ARG A 143 -11.87 -18.88 6.54
C ARG A 143 -11.34 -19.83 5.48
N ILE A 144 -10.26 -20.57 5.76
CA ILE A 144 -9.70 -21.56 4.81
C ILE A 144 -10.71 -22.66 4.47
N LYS A 145 -11.52 -23.09 5.43
CA LYS A 145 -12.52 -24.15 5.17
C LYS A 145 -13.61 -23.71 4.18
N ASN A 146 -13.96 -22.44 4.16
CA ASN A 146 -14.99 -21.88 3.27
C ASN A 146 -14.47 -21.58 1.86
N VAL A 147 -13.14 -21.51 1.66
CA VAL A 147 -12.48 -21.24 0.37
C VAL A 147 -12.98 -22.17 -0.76
N PHE A 148 -13.32 -23.41 -0.43
CA PHE A 148 -13.75 -24.39 -1.43
C PHE A 148 -15.25 -24.36 -1.78
N THR A 149 -16.07 -23.63 -1.01
CA THR A 149 -17.53 -23.64 -1.16
C THR A 149 -18.12 -22.36 -1.76
N GLN A 150 -17.37 -21.24 -1.73
CA GLN A 150 -17.88 -19.92 -2.16
C GLN A 150 -16.93 -19.22 -3.17
N PHE A 151 -16.80 -19.79 -4.35
CA PHE A 151 -15.86 -19.34 -5.38
C PHE A 151 -15.97 -17.85 -5.74
N ARG A 152 -17.18 -17.27 -5.82
CA ARG A 152 -17.39 -15.86 -6.19
C ARG A 152 -16.93 -14.89 -5.10
N SER A 153 -17.32 -15.11 -3.86
CA SER A 153 -16.98 -14.25 -2.72
C SER A 153 -15.49 -14.24 -2.42
N LEU A 154 -14.77 -15.30 -2.79
CA LEU A 154 -13.32 -15.43 -2.58
C LEU A 154 -12.47 -14.80 -3.69
N ASN A 155 -13.03 -14.63 -4.89
CA ASN A 155 -12.26 -14.21 -6.05
C ASN A 155 -12.53 -12.75 -6.47
N GLN A 156 -13.63 -12.13 -6.04
CA GLN A 156 -13.92 -10.73 -6.30
C GLN A 156 -13.41 -9.86 -5.14
N ARG A 157 -12.08 -9.69 -5.03
CA ARG A 157 -11.47 -8.93 -3.92
C ARG A 157 -11.10 -7.53 -4.37
N MET A 158 -11.21 -6.59 -3.44
CA MET A 158 -10.76 -5.22 -3.61
C MET A 158 -9.28 -5.13 -3.21
N HIS A 159 -8.39 -5.12 -4.23
CA HIS A 159 -6.95 -5.00 -3.95
C HIS A 159 -6.46 -3.55 -3.98
N ASP A 160 -7.41 -2.62 -4.03
CA ASP A 160 -7.16 -1.19 -4.05
C ASP A 160 -6.53 -0.68 -2.75
N LYS A 161 -5.67 0.31 -2.87
CA LYS A 161 -5.01 0.98 -1.74
C LYS A 161 -4.94 2.47 -2.02
N THR A 162 -5.88 3.21 -1.46
CA THR A 162 -5.98 4.67 -1.64
C THR A 162 -6.28 5.35 -0.31
N ALA A 163 -5.79 6.56 -0.16
CA ALA A 163 -6.14 7.47 0.91
C ALA A 163 -6.30 8.87 0.33
N ILE A 164 -7.44 9.50 0.56
CA ILE A 164 -7.81 10.80 -0.01
C ILE A 164 -8.14 11.73 1.14
N TYR A 165 -7.64 12.95 1.07
CA TYR A 165 -7.74 13.95 2.11
C TYR A 165 -8.32 15.24 1.53
N ASP A 166 -9.48 15.67 2.03
CA ASP A 166 -10.24 16.86 1.62
C ASP A 166 -10.52 16.93 0.10
N GLY A 167 -10.43 15.83 -0.64
CA GLY A 167 -10.50 15.79 -2.10
C GLY A 167 -9.33 16.48 -2.81
N VAL A 168 -8.30 16.90 -2.10
CA VAL A 168 -7.18 17.74 -2.58
C VAL A 168 -5.89 16.93 -2.72
N ALA A 169 -5.61 16.08 -1.75
CA ALA A 169 -4.42 15.23 -1.73
C ALA A 169 -4.79 13.76 -1.72
N GLY A 170 -4.03 12.94 -2.45
CA GLY A 170 -4.24 11.50 -2.51
C GLY A 170 -2.93 10.73 -2.43
N ILE A 171 -2.98 9.55 -1.83
CA ILE A 171 -1.87 8.59 -1.83
C ILE A 171 -2.41 7.25 -2.35
N THR A 172 -1.69 6.67 -3.31
CA THR A 172 -1.91 5.30 -3.79
C THR A 172 -0.59 4.57 -3.98
N GLY A 173 -0.62 3.24 -4.06
CA GLY A 173 0.56 2.43 -4.25
C GLY A 173 0.41 1.01 -3.71
N GLY A 174 1.53 0.36 -3.38
CA GLY A 174 1.53 -1.04 -2.96
C GLY A 174 1.28 -1.27 -1.47
N ARG A 175 1.48 -0.25 -0.60
CA ARG A 175 1.44 -0.41 0.86
C ARG A 175 0.04 -0.62 1.39
N ASN A 176 -0.12 -1.66 2.20
CA ASN A 176 -1.25 -1.82 3.10
C ASN A 176 -0.99 -1.12 4.44
N MET A 177 -1.93 -1.22 5.36
CA MET A 177 -1.82 -0.61 6.68
C MET A 177 -1.41 -1.68 7.72
N ALA A 178 -0.10 -2.01 7.73
CA ALA A 178 0.52 -2.98 8.65
C ALA A 178 2.03 -2.72 8.77
N ASP A 179 2.64 -3.18 9.88
CA ASP A 179 4.02 -2.88 10.30
C ASP A 179 5.05 -3.22 9.21
N GLU A 180 4.88 -4.34 8.53
CA GLU A 180 5.81 -4.83 7.50
C GLU A 180 5.90 -3.94 6.26
N TYR A 181 4.89 -3.08 5.99
CA TYR A 181 4.89 -2.15 4.86
C TYR A 181 5.63 -0.83 5.16
N PHE A 182 5.96 -0.59 6.42
CA PHE A 182 6.61 0.64 6.87
C PHE A 182 7.99 0.40 7.49
N ASP A 183 8.60 -0.76 7.21
CA ASP A 183 9.92 -1.18 7.70
C ASP A 183 9.96 -1.37 9.24
N PHE A 184 8.82 -1.69 9.88
CA PHE A 184 8.69 -1.71 11.35
C PHE A 184 8.58 -3.12 11.94
N ASP A 185 8.31 -4.17 11.14
CA ASP A 185 8.22 -5.53 11.64
C ASP A 185 9.60 -6.12 11.97
N PRO A 186 9.78 -6.76 13.14
CA PRO A 186 11.08 -7.30 13.54
C PRO A 186 11.53 -8.55 12.77
N ASN A 187 10.63 -9.19 12.01
CA ASN A 187 10.90 -10.47 11.36
C ASN A 187 10.85 -10.38 9.84
N TYR A 188 9.94 -9.54 9.28
CA TYR A 188 9.67 -9.53 7.85
C TYR A 188 9.21 -8.15 7.39
N ASN A 189 9.85 -7.56 6.39
CA ASN A 189 9.46 -6.27 5.85
C ASN A 189 9.40 -6.26 4.33
N PHE A 190 8.57 -5.35 3.79
CA PHE A 190 8.40 -5.17 2.37
C PHE A 190 9.12 -3.92 1.84
N ARG A 191 9.86 -4.12 0.74
CA ARG A 191 10.26 -3.02 -0.14
C ARG A 191 9.07 -2.66 -1.00
N ASP A 192 8.41 -1.57 -0.66
CA ASP A 192 7.21 -1.13 -1.36
C ASP A 192 7.30 0.35 -1.76
N ARG A 193 6.33 0.80 -2.54
CA ARG A 193 6.32 2.13 -3.15
C ARG A 193 4.91 2.67 -3.25
N ASP A 194 4.76 3.94 -2.83
CA ASP A 194 3.55 4.71 -3.04
C ASP A 194 3.86 5.97 -3.83
N ILE A 195 2.81 6.69 -4.20
CA ILE A 195 2.86 8.00 -4.83
C ILE A 195 1.88 8.94 -4.15
N LEU A 196 2.36 10.14 -3.81
CA LEU A 196 1.55 11.26 -3.35
C LEU A 196 1.14 12.10 -4.55
N LEU A 197 -0.13 12.47 -4.60
CA LEU A 197 -0.76 13.24 -5.68
C LEU A 197 -1.45 14.49 -5.12
N LEU A 198 -1.38 15.58 -5.86
CA LEU A 198 -2.12 16.83 -5.61
C LEU A 198 -2.75 17.31 -6.92
N GLY A 199 -4.04 17.58 -6.95
CA GLY A 199 -4.72 18.12 -8.14
C GLY A 199 -5.63 17.13 -8.87
N PRO A 200 -5.87 17.24 -10.18
CA PRO A 200 -6.95 16.56 -10.89
C PRO A 200 -7.03 15.05 -10.76
N ALA A 201 -5.90 14.34 -10.68
CA ALA A 201 -5.92 12.89 -10.50
C ALA A 201 -6.56 12.47 -9.16
N VAL A 202 -6.56 13.34 -8.15
CA VAL A 202 -7.24 13.07 -6.87
C VAL A 202 -8.74 13.01 -7.03
N SER A 203 -9.31 13.83 -7.95
CA SER A 203 -10.74 13.77 -8.27
C SER A 203 -11.12 12.42 -8.88
N ALA A 204 -10.29 11.85 -9.76
CA ALA A 204 -10.52 10.52 -10.30
C ALA A 204 -10.39 9.41 -9.22
N MET A 205 -9.48 9.58 -8.24
CA MET A 205 -9.42 8.70 -7.06
C MET A 205 -10.70 8.80 -6.23
N GLN A 206 -11.25 10.02 -6.06
CA GLN A 206 -12.49 10.24 -5.32
C GLN A 206 -13.69 9.60 -6.03
N GLU A 207 -13.80 9.74 -7.35
CA GLU A 207 -14.83 9.09 -8.15
C GLU A 207 -14.78 7.55 -8.01
N ASN A 208 -13.59 6.97 -8.05
CA ASN A 208 -13.40 5.54 -7.82
C ASN A 208 -13.84 5.14 -6.40
N PHE A 209 -13.44 5.90 -5.38
CA PHE A 209 -13.86 5.62 -4.01
C PHE A 209 -15.39 5.65 -3.88
N GLU A 210 -16.07 6.66 -4.45
CA GLU A 210 -17.55 6.78 -4.42
C GLU A 210 -18.23 5.60 -5.14
N GLU A 211 -17.67 5.15 -6.27
CA GLU A 211 -18.19 3.98 -7.00
C GLU A 211 -18.13 2.72 -6.13
N PHE A 212 -17.00 2.50 -5.44
CA PHE A 212 -16.86 1.37 -4.52
C PHE A 212 -17.73 1.51 -3.28
N TRP A 213 -17.74 2.69 -2.68
CA TRP A 213 -18.52 2.99 -1.47
C TRP A 213 -20.02 2.81 -1.67
N SER A 214 -20.55 3.22 -2.81
CA SER A 214 -21.97 3.10 -3.14
C SER A 214 -22.34 1.76 -3.75
N SER A 215 -21.39 0.89 -4.04
CA SER A 215 -21.64 -0.41 -4.63
C SER A 215 -22.37 -1.35 -3.67
N SER A 216 -23.08 -2.35 -4.24
CA SER A 216 -23.72 -3.41 -3.45
C SER A 216 -22.73 -4.35 -2.77
N PHE A 217 -21.44 -4.21 -3.02
CA PHE A 217 -20.38 -4.97 -2.36
C PHE A 217 -19.91 -4.32 -1.04
N ALA A 218 -20.12 -3.02 -0.84
CA ALA A 218 -19.68 -2.28 0.33
C ALA A 218 -20.79 -2.26 1.40
N ILE A 219 -20.69 -3.17 2.36
CA ILE A 219 -21.70 -3.37 3.43
C ILE A 219 -21.24 -2.65 4.69
N PRO A 220 -22.11 -1.81 5.31
CA PRO A 220 -21.84 -1.21 6.62
C PRO A 220 -21.46 -2.26 7.66
N VAL A 221 -20.44 -1.98 8.48
CA VAL A 221 -19.94 -2.95 9.46
C VAL A 221 -21.02 -3.34 10.48
N GLU A 222 -21.95 -2.45 10.78
CA GLU A 222 -23.08 -2.66 11.71
C GLU A 222 -24.08 -3.71 11.19
N GLU A 223 -24.21 -3.86 9.87
CA GLU A 223 -25.09 -4.85 9.24
C GLU A 223 -24.48 -6.27 9.25
N ILE A 224 -23.14 -6.35 9.31
CA ILE A 224 -22.39 -7.62 9.24
C ILE A 224 -22.28 -8.24 10.64
N LEU A 225 -22.07 -7.42 11.65
CA LEU A 225 -21.90 -7.87 13.02
C LEU A 225 -23.27 -8.15 13.61
N ASP A 226 -23.53 -9.44 13.81
CA ASP A 226 -24.81 -9.98 14.26
C ASP A 226 -25.35 -9.23 15.49
N SER A 227 -26.68 -9.07 15.57
CA SER A 227 -27.44 -8.46 16.67
C SER A 227 -27.18 -9.05 18.07
N THR A 228 -26.40 -10.12 18.17
CA THR A 228 -25.91 -10.70 19.43
C THR A 228 -24.72 -9.94 20.04
N VAL A 229 -24.07 -9.06 19.28
CA VAL A 229 -23.08 -8.13 19.86
C VAL A 229 -23.87 -7.13 20.69
N ALA A 230 -23.73 -7.22 22.00
CA ALA A 230 -24.38 -6.35 22.97
C ALA A 230 -24.36 -4.89 22.48
N THR A 231 -25.51 -4.21 22.64
CA THR A 231 -25.64 -2.80 22.28
C THR A 231 -24.46 -2.00 22.79
N ILE A 232 -23.58 -1.55 21.87
CA ILE A 232 -22.43 -0.72 22.22
C ILE A 232 -22.96 0.58 22.77
N THR A 233 -22.58 0.87 24.02
CA THR A 233 -22.94 2.11 24.64
C THR A 233 -21.98 3.24 24.29
N PRO A 234 -22.41 4.52 24.41
CA PRO A 234 -21.46 5.64 24.26
C PRO A 234 -20.26 5.55 25.23
N ALA A 235 -20.45 4.91 26.39
CA ALA A 235 -19.36 4.68 27.33
C ALA A 235 -18.32 3.68 26.81
N ASP A 236 -18.77 2.62 26.12
CA ASP A 236 -17.85 1.63 25.50
C ASP A 236 -17.03 2.27 24.37
N ALA A 237 -17.67 3.10 23.55
CA ALA A 237 -17.00 3.85 22.49
C ALA A 237 -15.97 4.84 23.08
N ALA A 238 -16.32 5.57 24.13
CA ALA A 238 -15.40 6.50 24.81
C ALA A 238 -14.23 5.77 25.48
N LEU A 239 -14.48 4.59 26.07
CA LEU A 239 -13.41 3.77 26.64
C LEU A 239 -12.42 3.32 25.54
N LYS A 240 -12.93 2.86 24.39
CA LYS A 240 -12.09 2.42 23.26
C LYS A 240 -11.27 3.57 22.67
N ALA A 241 -11.88 4.75 22.55
CA ALA A 241 -11.17 5.96 22.13
C ALA A 241 -10.02 6.28 23.09
N ALA A 242 -10.27 6.25 24.40
CA ALA A 242 -9.25 6.49 25.42
C ALA A 242 -8.12 5.44 25.39
N GLU A 243 -8.44 4.17 25.13
CA GLU A 243 -7.44 3.10 24.95
C GLU A 243 -6.54 3.36 23.72
N LEU A 244 -7.12 3.76 22.59
CA LEU A 244 -6.37 4.07 21.37
C LEU A 244 -5.47 5.29 21.58
N HIS A 245 -5.96 6.34 22.22
CA HIS A 245 -5.13 7.52 22.53
C HIS A 245 -3.98 7.17 23.48
N ALA A 246 -4.25 6.40 24.54
CA ALA A 246 -3.22 5.95 25.47
C ALA A 246 -2.17 5.08 24.77
N TYR A 247 -2.59 4.24 23.82
CA TYR A 247 -1.67 3.46 23.00
C TYR A 247 -0.77 4.35 22.14
N ALA A 248 -1.32 5.34 21.46
CA ALA A 248 -0.57 6.24 20.58
C ALA A 248 0.37 7.20 21.36
N GLU A 249 0.07 7.48 22.63
CA GLU A 249 0.92 8.29 23.52
C GLU A 249 2.08 7.49 24.11
N ASN A 250 2.09 6.16 24.00
CA ASN A 250 3.18 5.33 24.48
C ASN A 250 4.40 5.44 23.55
N PRO A 251 5.55 5.95 24.03
CA PRO A 251 6.74 6.13 23.21
C PRO A 251 7.35 4.82 22.70
N ASP A 252 6.99 3.68 23.31
CA ASP A 252 7.53 2.37 22.91
C ASP A 252 6.93 1.86 21.58
N ASN A 253 5.89 2.51 21.05
CA ASN A 253 5.26 2.11 19.79
C ASN A 253 6.01 2.56 18.54
N PHE A 254 6.90 3.56 18.67
CA PHE A 254 7.77 4.04 17.59
C PHE A 254 9.20 4.19 18.10
N GLY A 255 10.17 4.01 17.21
CA GLY A 255 11.54 4.39 17.51
C GLY A 255 11.68 5.91 17.66
N PRO A 256 12.63 6.38 18.45
CA PRO A 256 12.85 7.82 18.71
C PRO A 256 12.98 8.66 17.43
N GLU A 257 13.59 8.11 16.39
CA GLU A 257 13.78 8.80 15.11
C GLU A 257 12.45 9.02 14.37
N VAL A 258 11.53 8.04 14.43
CA VAL A 258 10.21 8.18 13.83
C VAL A 258 9.37 9.19 14.59
N GLN A 259 9.41 9.17 15.92
CA GLN A 259 8.77 10.18 16.75
C GLN A 259 9.30 11.59 16.47
N GLN A 260 10.61 11.73 16.32
CA GLN A 260 11.22 12.99 15.92
C GLN A 260 10.79 13.43 14.53
N ALA A 261 10.71 12.49 13.57
CA ALA A 261 10.22 12.78 12.21
C ALA A 261 8.77 13.29 12.22
N ILE A 262 7.91 12.71 13.07
CA ILE A 262 6.53 13.17 13.27
C ILE A 262 6.49 14.56 13.91
N ALA A 263 7.32 14.82 14.92
CA ALA A 263 7.39 16.13 15.58
C ALA A 263 7.80 17.26 14.63
N HIS A 264 8.67 16.97 13.65
CA HIS A 264 9.15 17.93 12.64
C HIS A 264 8.43 17.85 11.29
N LEU A 265 7.19 17.34 11.28
CA LEU A 265 6.39 17.17 10.06
C LEU A 265 6.27 18.48 9.26
N SER A 266 5.95 19.59 9.93
CA SER A 266 5.75 20.88 9.28
C SER A 266 7.01 21.40 8.57
N GLU A 267 8.20 21.02 9.02
CA GLU A 267 9.47 21.41 8.38
C GLU A 267 9.78 20.53 7.14
N ARG A 268 9.32 19.29 7.14
CA ARG A 268 9.61 18.32 6.06
C ARG A 268 8.66 18.43 4.88
N ILE A 269 7.40 18.75 5.12
CA ILE A 269 6.37 18.82 4.08
C ILE A 269 6.64 19.90 3.01
N PRO A 270 7.06 21.14 3.35
CA PRO A 270 7.42 22.11 2.30
C PRO A 270 8.49 21.59 1.35
N LYS A 271 9.47 20.82 1.87
CA LYS A 271 10.47 20.15 1.05
C LYS A 271 9.85 19.08 0.14
N LEU A 272 8.88 18.32 0.63
CA LEU A 272 8.17 17.33 -0.18
C LEU A 272 7.41 18.03 -1.31
N LEU A 273 6.68 19.10 -1.04
CA LEU A 273 5.97 19.91 -2.05
C LEU A 273 6.92 20.49 -3.10
N SER A 274 8.05 21.06 -2.68
CA SER A 274 9.04 21.63 -3.61
C SER A 274 9.69 20.59 -4.55
N GLN A 275 9.56 19.32 -4.25
CA GLN A 275 10.09 18.19 -5.03
C GLN A 275 9.01 17.49 -5.85
N MET A 276 7.80 18.02 -5.93
CA MET A 276 6.75 17.47 -6.77
C MET A 276 7.05 17.70 -8.25
N SER A 277 6.78 16.69 -9.06
CA SER A 277 6.82 16.77 -10.52
C SER A 277 5.40 17.02 -11.03
N TRP A 278 5.19 18.06 -11.84
CA TRP A 278 3.88 18.53 -12.28
C TRP A 278 3.63 18.16 -13.74
N GLN A 279 2.62 17.33 -13.99
CA GLN A 279 2.23 16.87 -15.33
C GLN A 279 0.82 16.26 -15.34
N ASP A 280 0.38 15.79 -16.51
CA ASP A 280 -0.80 14.96 -16.60
C ASP A 280 -0.55 13.61 -15.92
N VAL A 281 -1.49 13.19 -15.10
CA VAL A 281 -1.48 11.90 -14.39
C VAL A 281 -2.78 11.18 -14.69
N GLU A 282 -2.68 10.03 -15.30
CA GLU A 282 -3.80 9.13 -15.52
C GLU A 282 -3.95 8.20 -14.30
N PHE A 283 -5.04 8.35 -13.55
CA PHE A 283 -5.43 7.37 -12.55
C PHE A 283 -6.21 6.26 -13.25
N ILE A 284 -5.76 5.02 -13.10
CA ILE A 284 -6.41 3.84 -13.66
C ILE A 284 -7.02 3.02 -12.54
N SER A 285 -8.20 2.48 -12.76
CA SER A 285 -8.93 1.66 -11.79
C SER A 285 -9.81 0.63 -12.47
N ASP A 286 -10.05 -0.48 -11.80
CA ASP A 286 -11.06 -1.46 -12.17
C ASP A 286 -12.36 -1.18 -11.42
N ALA A 287 -13.51 -1.49 -12.04
CA ALA A 287 -14.81 -1.32 -11.42
C ALA A 287 -15.08 -2.36 -10.31
N PRO A 288 -15.92 -2.04 -9.29
CA PRO A 288 -16.36 -2.99 -8.28
C PRO A 288 -16.94 -4.27 -8.93
N GLY A 289 -16.55 -5.43 -8.39
CA GLY A 289 -17.00 -6.73 -8.93
C GLY A 289 -16.43 -7.08 -10.30
N LYS A 290 -15.24 -6.55 -10.65
CA LYS A 290 -14.50 -6.73 -11.91
C LYS A 290 -14.74 -8.04 -12.65
N ASN A 291 -14.84 -9.17 -11.94
CA ASN A 291 -15.12 -10.47 -12.52
C ASN A 291 -16.45 -11.03 -11.97
N ASP A 292 -17.49 -10.97 -12.78
CA ASP A 292 -18.81 -11.53 -12.44
C ASP A 292 -18.90 -13.07 -12.59
N GLY A 293 -17.80 -13.71 -13.00
CA GLY A 293 -17.69 -15.14 -13.24
C GLY A 293 -18.25 -15.59 -14.60
N SER A 294 -18.76 -14.68 -15.44
CA SER A 294 -19.28 -15.03 -16.78
C SER A 294 -18.17 -15.53 -17.72
N GLN A 295 -16.94 -15.11 -17.48
CA GLN A 295 -15.73 -15.51 -18.21
C GLN A 295 -14.83 -16.48 -17.41
N GLY A 296 -15.36 -17.09 -16.37
CA GLY A 296 -14.60 -17.96 -15.47
C GLY A 296 -13.49 -17.23 -14.73
N LEU A 297 -12.25 -17.71 -14.84
CA LEU A 297 -11.04 -17.10 -14.25
C LEU A 297 -10.34 -16.11 -15.20
N GLY A 298 -10.94 -15.77 -16.33
CA GLY A 298 -10.45 -14.81 -17.31
C GLY A 298 -11.27 -13.53 -17.29
N GLY A 299 -11.09 -12.66 -18.28
CA GLY A 299 -11.92 -11.48 -18.51
C GLY A 299 -11.11 -10.18 -18.56
N GLY A 300 -9.99 -10.12 -17.89
CA GLY A 300 -9.19 -8.90 -17.80
C GLY A 300 -9.88 -7.79 -17.01
N GLY A 301 -9.40 -6.57 -17.16
CA GLY A 301 -9.93 -5.34 -16.55
C GLY A 301 -9.36 -4.11 -17.23
N GLN A 302 -9.80 -2.93 -16.83
CA GLN A 302 -9.30 -1.67 -17.38
C GLN A 302 -7.81 -1.51 -17.08
N SER A 303 -7.40 -1.76 -15.82
CA SER A 303 -6.00 -1.71 -15.39
C SER A 303 -5.14 -2.68 -16.19
N THR A 304 -5.61 -3.92 -16.39
CA THR A 304 -4.92 -4.93 -17.20
C THR A 304 -4.70 -4.44 -18.63
N ASN A 305 -5.76 -3.99 -19.29
CA ASN A 305 -5.72 -3.56 -20.69
C ASN A 305 -4.75 -2.38 -20.86
N ARG A 306 -4.82 -1.40 -19.96
CA ARG A 306 -3.98 -0.20 -20.02
C ARG A 306 -2.50 -0.51 -19.82
N LEU A 307 -2.16 -1.39 -18.87
CA LEU A 307 -0.77 -1.77 -18.62
C LEU A 307 -0.20 -2.63 -19.75
N PHE A 308 -0.98 -3.60 -20.26
CA PHE A 308 -0.54 -4.38 -21.42
C PHE A 308 -0.38 -3.54 -22.68
N GLU A 309 -1.24 -2.53 -22.90
CA GLU A 309 -1.06 -1.56 -23.97
C GLU A 309 0.24 -0.79 -23.85
N ALA A 310 0.58 -0.29 -22.67
CA ALA A 310 1.84 0.43 -22.42
C ALA A 310 3.06 -0.47 -22.75
N VAL A 311 3.03 -1.72 -22.27
CA VAL A 311 4.12 -2.69 -22.54
C VAL A 311 4.21 -3.03 -24.03
N ARG A 312 3.08 -3.28 -24.70
CA ARG A 312 3.05 -3.63 -26.14
C ARG A 312 3.63 -2.53 -27.03
N ASN A 313 3.44 -1.28 -26.63
CA ASN A 313 3.90 -0.10 -27.37
C ASN A 313 5.37 0.26 -27.08
N ALA A 314 6.06 -0.48 -26.19
CA ALA A 314 7.45 -0.25 -25.86
C ALA A 314 8.37 -0.36 -27.13
N LYS A 315 9.34 0.55 -27.21
CA LYS A 315 10.27 0.67 -28.34
C LYS A 315 11.70 0.34 -27.94
N HIS A 316 12.09 0.59 -26.70
CA HIS A 316 13.46 0.50 -26.23
C HIS A 316 13.62 -0.37 -24.99
N SER A 317 12.79 -0.15 -23.97
CA SER A 317 12.96 -0.84 -22.69
C SER A 317 11.66 -0.99 -21.91
N VAL A 318 11.59 -2.10 -21.18
CA VAL A 318 10.58 -2.34 -20.14
C VAL A 318 11.29 -2.78 -18.88
N LEU A 319 11.15 -2.01 -17.81
CA LEU A 319 11.70 -2.30 -16.49
C LEU A 319 10.53 -2.47 -15.51
N ILE A 320 10.44 -3.64 -14.88
CA ILE A 320 9.33 -3.98 -13.99
C ILE A 320 9.86 -4.39 -12.62
N GLN A 321 9.15 -4.00 -11.57
CA GLN A 321 9.30 -4.54 -10.22
C GLN A 321 7.94 -5.05 -9.75
N SER A 322 7.84 -6.34 -9.44
CA SER A 322 6.61 -6.98 -9.00
C SER A 322 6.93 -8.12 -8.02
N PRO A 323 6.19 -8.24 -6.90
CA PRO A 323 6.40 -9.31 -5.92
C PRO A 323 6.14 -10.69 -6.48
N TYR A 324 5.15 -10.78 -7.36
CA TYR A 324 4.72 -11.99 -8.03
C TYR A 324 4.87 -11.83 -9.54
N LEU A 325 5.34 -12.88 -10.19
CA LEU A 325 5.64 -12.87 -11.63
C LEU A 325 5.08 -14.12 -12.27
N ILE A 326 3.80 -14.09 -12.57
CA ILE A 326 3.09 -15.17 -13.24
C ILE A 326 2.33 -14.54 -14.40
N LEU A 327 2.94 -14.51 -15.57
CA LEU A 327 2.30 -13.85 -16.71
C LEU A 327 1.02 -14.58 -17.11
N PRO A 328 -0.06 -13.84 -17.35
CA PRO A 328 -1.27 -14.40 -17.90
C PRO A 328 -1.03 -14.91 -19.33
N LYS A 329 -2.02 -15.65 -19.86
CA LYS A 329 -1.94 -16.21 -21.21
C LYS A 329 -1.59 -15.13 -22.25
N GLY A 330 -0.60 -15.41 -23.07
CA GLY A 330 -0.08 -14.49 -24.10
C GLY A 330 1.00 -13.50 -23.58
N GLY A 331 1.24 -13.40 -22.27
CA GLY A 331 2.22 -12.46 -21.72
C GLY A 331 3.66 -12.84 -22.06
N ILE A 332 3.99 -14.13 -22.01
CA ILE A 332 5.34 -14.61 -22.40
C ILE A 332 5.58 -14.38 -23.89
N GLU A 333 4.58 -14.66 -24.71
CA GLU A 333 4.62 -14.43 -26.14
C GLU A 333 4.82 -12.95 -26.48
N LEU A 334 4.13 -12.05 -25.78
CA LEU A 334 4.35 -10.59 -25.89
C LEU A 334 5.78 -10.20 -25.54
N PHE A 335 6.35 -10.71 -24.46
CA PHE A 335 7.73 -10.41 -24.08
C PHE A 335 8.74 -10.93 -25.10
N LYS A 336 8.47 -12.10 -25.67
CA LYS A 336 9.28 -12.66 -26.75
C LYS A 336 9.25 -11.77 -28.00
N GLU A 337 8.05 -11.34 -28.44
CA GLU A 337 7.92 -10.41 -29.58
C GLU A 337 8.64 -9.08 -29.36
N LEU A 338 8.54 -8.52 -28.14
CA LEU A 338 9.26 -7.30 -27.77
C LEU A 338 10.78 -7.49 -27.82
N SER A 339 11.28 -8.59 -27.26
CA SER A 339 12.69 -8.93 -27.28
C SER A 339 13.22 -9.12 -28.71
N GLU A 340 12.45 -9.80 -29.59
CA GLU A 340 12.78 -9.96 -31.02
C GLU A 340 12.79 -8.61 -31.76
N ARG A 341 12.03 -7.62 -31.31
CA ARG A 341 12.08 -6.23 -31.80
C ARG A 341 13.23 -5.42 -31.23
N GLY A 342 14.03 -6.00 -30.32
CA GLY A 342 15.18 -5.33 -29.69
C GLY A 342 14.83 -4.55 -28.43
N VAL A 343 13.62 -4.71 -27.87
CA VAL A 343 13.22 -4.10 -26.59
C VAL A 343 13.88 -4.86 -25.45
N ARG A 344 14.63 -4.17 -24.60
CA ARG A 344 15.26 -4.77 -23.42
C ARG A 344 14.26 -4.91 -22.28
N ILE A 345 14.04 -6.11 -21.80
CA ILE A 345 13.08 -6.40 -20.72
C ILE A 345 13.83 -6.87 -19.48
N ARG A 346 13.66 -6.12 -18.37
CA ARG A 346 14.28 -6.43 -17.07
C ARG A 346 13.19 -6.49 -15.99
N ILE A 347 13.22 -7.53 -15.17
CA ILE A 347 12.23 -7.73 -14.11
C ILE A 347 12.94 -8.01 -12.79
N SER A 348 12.59 -7.22 -11.76
CA SER A 348 12.93 -7.46 -10.36
C SER A 348 11.74 -8.10 -9.65
N THR A 349 11.96 -9.26 -9.03
CA THR A 349 10.92 -10.01 -8.32
C THR A 349 11.51 -10.69 -7.08
N ASN A 350 10.68 -11.36 -6.29
CA ASN A 350 11.14 -12.12 -5.14
C ASN A 350 11.85 -13.41 -5.54
N SER A 351 12.87 -13.78 -4.78
CA SER A 351 13.45 -15.14 -4.79
C SER A 351 12.59 -16.08 -3.93
N LEU A 352 12.86 -17.37 -4.05
CA LEU A 352 12.29 -18.35 -3.11
C LEU A 352 12.65 -18.05 -1.65
N ALA A 353 13.83 -17.46 -1.42
CA ALA A 353 14.30 -17.10 -0.08
C ALA A 353 13.52 -15.93 0.53
N SER A 354 13.13 -14.94 -0.28
CA SER A 354 12.50 -13.71 0.18
C SER A 354 10.97 -13.71 0.07
N THR A 355 10.37 -14.56 -0.79
CA THR A 355 8.90 -14.55 -0.99
C THR A 355 8.12 -14.87 0.28
N ASP A 356 7.03 -14.14 0.49
CA ASP A 356 5.97 -14.38 1.48
C ASP A 356 4.96 -15.43 1.01
N ASN A 357 4.91 -15.70 -0.32
CA ASN A 357 3.88 -16.52 -0.95
C ASN A 357 4.51 -17.62 -1.84
N VAL A 358 4.80 -18.79 -1.23
CA VAL A 358 5.37 -19.94 -1.96
C VAL A 358 4.46 -20.45 -3.08
N PRO A 359 3.11 -20.50 -2.94
CA PRO A 359 2.21 -20.80 -4.04
C PRO A 359 2.40 -19.87 -5.25
N ALA A 360 2.44 -18.55 -5.05
CA ALA A 360 2.69 -17.60 -6.14
C ALA A 360 4.09 -17.80 -6.74
N PHE A 361 5.11 -18.01 -5.90
CA PHE A 361 6.46 -18.33 -6.37
C PHE A 361 6.48 -19.62 -7.22
N SER A 362 5.66 -20.62 -6.90
CA SER A 362 5.59 -21.86 -7.69
C SER A 362 5.13 -21.62 -9.14
N GLY A 363 4.20 -20.70 -9.34
CA GLY A 363 3.77 -20.27 -10.67
C GLY A 363 4.91 -19.62 -11.46
N TYR A 364 5.61 -18.68 -10.83
CA TYR A 364 6.82 -18.06 -11.40
C TYR A 364 7.91 -19.11 -11.71
N HIS A 365 8.20 -19.99 -10.77
CA HIS A 365 9.21 -21.04 -10.95
C HIS A 365 8.96 -21.91 -12.19
N ARG A 366 7.70 -22.23 -12.49
CA ARG A 366 7.31 -22.97 -13.71
C ARG A 366 7.50 -22.14 -14.98
N GLN A 367 7.26 -20.84 -14.92
CA GLN A 367 7.38 -19.94 -16.07
C GLN A 367 8.81 -19.41 -16.28
N ARG A 368 9.67 -19.42 -15.28
CA ARG A 368 11.05 -18.86 -15.30
C ARG A 368 11.87 -19.29 -16.50
N PRO A 369 11.98 -20.59 -16.87
CA PRO A 369 12.76 -20.99 -18.04
C PRO A 369 12.21 -20.40 -19.34
N ARG A 370 10.89 -20.25 -19.47
CA ARG A 370 10.25 -19.66 -20.64
C ARG A 370 10.49 -18.15 -20.72
N LEU A 371 10.51 -17.46 -19.59
CA LEU A 371 10.83 -16.03 -19.49
C LEU A 371 12.30 -15.78 -19.92
N LEU A 372 13.24 -16.57 -19.41
CA LEU A 372 14.64 -16.50 -19.82
C LEU A 372 14.81 -16.76 -21.32
N ASN A 373 14.13 -17.77 -21.86
CA ASN A 373 14.16 -18.08 -23.29
C ASN A 373 13.48 -17.01 -24.15
N ALA A 374 12.58 -16.20 -23.58
CA ALA A 374 11.99 -15.04 -24.24
C ALA A 374 12.89 -13.80 -24.19
N GLY A 375 14.09 -13.90 -23.63
CA GLY A 375 15.06 -12.80 -23.55
C GLY A 375 14.85 -11.84 -22.36
N VAL A 376 14.07 -12.25 -21.36
CA VAL A 376 13.86 -11.45 -20.14
C VAL A 376 15.04 -11.60 -19.20
N GLU A 377 15.59 -10.49 -18.73
CA GLU A 377 16.60 -10.46 -17.66
C GLU A 377 15.89 -10.46 -16.30
N LEU A 378 16.18 -11.48 -15.46
CA LEU A 378 15.52 -11.70 -14.19
C LEU A 378 16.45 -11.43 -13.01
N PHE A 379 15.97 -10.62 -12.06
CA PHE A 379 16.68 -10.26 -10.85
C PHE A 379 15.81 -10.68 -9.64
N GLU A 380 16.28 -11.67 -8.89
CA GLU A 380 15.57 -12.22 -7.75
C GLU A 380 16.11 -11.65 -6.44
N PHE A 381 15.26 -10.93 -5.70
CA PHE A 381 15.63 -10.17 -4.51
C PHE A 381 16.08 -11.10 -3.36
N LYS A 382 17.14 -10.70 -2.67
CA LYS A 382 17.70 -11.45 -1.53
C LYS A 382 16.90 -11.21 -0.26
N PRO A 383 16.78 -12.21 0.64
CA PRO A 383 16.09 -12.06 1.93
C PRO A 383 16.79 -11.07 2.87
N HIS A 384 18.11 -10.93 2.72
CA HIS A 384 18.94 -10.00 3.49
C HIS A 384 19.77 -9.14 2.51
N PRO A 385 19.13 -8.14 1.87
CA PRO A 385 19.79 -7.31 0.88
C PRO A 385 20.80 -6.35 1.54
N GLY A 386 21.81 -5.93 0.82
CA GLY A 386 22.83 -5.00 1.32
C GLY A 386 22.28 -3.64 1.81
N ILE A 387 21.10 -3.24 1.28
CA ILE A 387 20.42 -2.02 1.74
C ILE A 387 19.73 -2.18 3.10
N GLN A 388 19.55 -3.40 3.62
CA GLN A 388 18.81 -3.69 4.85
C GLN A 388 19.30 -2.86 6.04
N SER A 389 20.62 -2.79 6.25
CA SER A 389 21.20 -2.03 7.35
C SER A 389 20.81 -0.54 7.36
N LYS A 390 20.56 0.04 6.18
CA LYS A 390 20.10 1.44 6.08
C LYS A 390 18.61 1.58 6.37
N LEU A 391 17.81 0.56 6.04
CA LEU A 391 16.38 0.57 6.28
C LEU A 391 16.06 0.43 7.76
N ILE A 392 16.67 -0.55 8.44
CA ILE A 392 16.43 -0.80 9.88
C ILE A 392 17.19 0.17 10.81
N ALA A 393 18.21 0.85 10.33
CA ALA A 393 18.98 1.81 11.15
C ALA A 393 18.12 2.96 11.71
N ARG A 394 16.96 3.20 11.11
CA ARG A 394 15.99 4.22 11.56
C ARG A 394 15.19 3.80 12.79
N TYR A 395 15.20 2.51 13.10
CA TYR A 395 14.42 1.91 14.18
C TYR A 395 15.38 1.19 15.17
N PRO A 396 15.91 1.88 16.17
CA PRO A 396 16.85 1.29 17.14
C PRO A 396 16.29 0.05 17.84
N SER A 397 14.98 -0.05 18.00
CA SER A 397 14.30 -1.24 18.53
C SER A 397 14.49 -2.50 17.66
N LEU A 398 14.80 -2.34 16.37
CA LEU A 398 15.13 -3.42 15.46
C LEU A 398 16.63 -3.70 15.36
N ALA A 399 17.46 -2.91 16.05
CA ALA A 399 18.91 -3.13 16.10
C ALA A 399 19.20 -4.51 16.71
N GLY A 400 19.84 -5.37 15.97
CA GLY A 400 20.10 -6.75 16.36
C GLY A 400 19.11 -7.78 15.80
N ASN A 401 17.98 -7.38 15.26
CA ASN A 401 17.12 -8.23 14.47
C ASN A 401 17.66 -8.30 13.03
N ASN A 402 17.37 -9.41 12.38
CA ASN A 402 17.74 -9.59 10.97
C ASN A 402 16.49 -9.96 10.14
N PRO A 403 15.54 -9.00 9.99
CA PRO A 403 14.29 -9.28 9.29
C PRO A 403 14.56 -9.67 7.84
N ILE A 404 13.71 -10.55 7.31
CA ILE A 404 13.68 -10.83 5.87
C ILE A 404 13.08 -9.61 5.18
N PHE A 405 13.68 -9.20 4.07
CA PHE A 405 13.08 -8.22 3.16
C PHE A 405 12.61 -8.88 1.88
N ALA A 406 11.43 -8.51 1.42
CA ALA A 406 10.88 -8.91 0.13
C ALA A 406 10.42 -7.69 -0.67
N ILE A 407 10.38 -7.81 -1.98
CA ILE A 407 9.72 -6.83 -2.83
C ILE A 407 8.21 -7.00 -2.68
N HIS A 408 7.51 -5.87 -2.49
CA HIS A 408 6.06 -5.80 -2.63
C HIS A 408 5.62 -4.65 -3.58
N ALA A 409 6.54 -3.81 -4.02
CA ALA A 409 6.28 -2.74 -4.98
C ALA A 409 5.78 -3.30 -6.33
N LYS A 410 4.77 -2.66 -6.89
CA LYS A 410 4.22 -2.90 -8.20
C LYS A 410 4.46 -1.66 -9.04
N SER A 411 5.54 -1.70 -9.82
CA SER A 411 6.02 -0.53 -10.55
C SER A 411 6.58 -0.92 -11.90
N MET A 412 6.44 -0.03 -12.87
CA MET A 412 6.94 -0.24 -14.21
C MET A 412 7.50 1.06 -14.78
N VAL A 413 8.55 0.95 -15.57
CA VAL A 413 9.07 2.03 -16.43
C VAL A 413 9.13 1.51 -17.87
N VAL A 414 8.56 2.27 -18.80
CA VAL A 414 8.59 1.97 -20.24
C VAL A 414 9.34 3.10 -20.95
N ASP A 415 10.34 2.73 -21.74
CA ASP A 415 11.14 3.61 -22.60
C ASP A 415 11.78 4.82 -21.87
N ASP A 416 12.06 4.68 -20.58
CA ASP A 416 12.58 5.74 -19.69
C ASP A 416 11.72 7.02 -19.66
N GLU A 417 10.46 6.93 -20.02
CA GLU A 417 9.54 8.05 -20.12
C GLU A 417 8.21 7.84 -19.40
N LEU A 418 7.61 6.64 -19.51
CA LEU A 418 6.33 6.32 -18.87
C LEU A 418 6.57 5.49 -17.63
N ILE A 419 5.89 5.86 -16.53
CA ILE A 419 5.89 5.08 -15.29
C ILE A 419 4.49 4.57 -14.96
N PHE A 420 4.45 3.44 -14.25
CA PHE A 420 3.30 2.97 -13.48
C PHE A 420 3.71 2.73 -12.03
N ILE A 421 2.87 3.16 -11.10
CA ILE A 421 2.92 2.82 -9.66
C ILE A 421 1.50 2.54 -9.21
N GLY A 422 1.28 1.38 -8.56
CA GLY A 422 -0.05 1.04 -8.10
C GLY A 422 -0.10 -0.31 -7.38
N THR A 423 -1.24 -0.97 -7.47
CA THR A 423 -1.53 -2.23 -6.75
C THR A 423 -1.37 -3.47 -7.62
N PHE A 424 -1.29 -3.33 -8.95
CA PHE A 424 -1.34 -4.40 -9.93
C PHE A 424 -0.10 -5.30 -9.91
N ASN A 425 -0.26 -6.55 -9.49
CA ASN A 425 0.77 -7.58 -9.62
C ASN A 425 0.80 -8.14 -11.04
N LEU A 426 1.96 -8.63 -11.46
CA LEU A 426 2.07 -9.43 -12.69
C LEU A 426 1.63 -10.87 -12.43
N ASP A 427 0.34 -11.05 -12.12
CA ASP A 427 -0.25 -12.37 -11.90
C ASP A 427 -1.67 -12.47 -12.47
N PRO A 428 -2.20 -13.70 -12.67
CA PRO A 428 -3.54 -13.91 -13.22
C PRO A 428 -4.65 -13.36 -12.31
N ARG A 429 -4.41 -13.30 -10.98
CA ARG A 429 -5.40 -12.80 -10.03
C ARG A 429 -5.59 -11.30 -10.16
N SER A 430 -4.51 -10.52 -10.22
CA SER A 430 -4.58 -9.09 -10.50
C SER A 430 -5.11 -8.81 -11.91
N ALA A 431 -4.72 -9.63 -12.88
CA ALA A 431 -5.19 -9.46 -14.25
C ALA A 431 -6.71 -9.67 -14.39
N ASN A 432 -7.31 -10.63 -13.68
CA ASN A 432 -8.65 -11.12 -14.00
C ASN A 432 -9.66 -11.08 -12.85
N LEU A 433 -9.22 -11.06 -11.58
CA LEU A 433 -10.09 -11.32 -10.43
C LEU A 433 -10.20 -10.14 -9.48
N ASN A 434 -9.08 -9.66 -9.00
CA ASN A 434 -9.03 -8.53 -8.08
C ASN A 434 -9.24 -7.21 -8.81
N THR A 435 -9.88 -6.26 -8.16
CA THR A 435 -9.79 -4.88 -8.61
C THR A 435 -8.41 -4.31 -8.30
N GLU A 436 -7.92 -3.45 -9.15
CA GLU A 436 -6.59 -2.85 -9.05
C GLU A 436 -6.67 -1.36 -9.38
N VAL A 437 -5.82 -0.58 -8.73
CA VAL A 437 -5.65 0.85 -8.99
C VAL A 437 -4.19 1.23 -9.16
N GLY A 438 -3.97 2.37 -9.79
CA GLY A 438 -2.64 2.95 -9.90
C GLY A 438 -2.62 4.18 -10.78
N VAL A 439 -1.43 4.71 -11.00
CA VAL A 439 -1.21 5.86 -11.86
C VAL A 439 -0.28 5.52 -13.00
N VAL A 440 -0.61 6.04 -14.17
CA VAL A 440 0.26 6.05 -15.35
C VAL A 440 0.67 7.49 -15.62
N ILE A 441 1.97 7.74 -15.68
CA ILE A 441 2.52 9.09 -15.80
C ILE A 441 3.59 9.12 -16.88
N GLN A 442 3.44 10.05 -17.83
CA GLN A 442 4.45 10.35 -18.83
C GLN A 442 5.41 11.41 -18.26
N SER A 443 6.55 10.98 -17.71
CA SER A 443 7.54 11.86 -17.10
C SER A 443 8.93 11.27 -17.10
N LYS A 444 9.85 11.88 -17.86
CA LYS A 444 11.27 11.49 -17.88
C LYS A 444 11.96 11.66 -16.52
N GLU A 445 11.50 12.62 -15.72
CA GLU A 445 12.05 12.88 -14.39
C GLU A 445 11.71 11.74 -13.44
N LEU A 446 10.40 11.44 -13.31
CA LEU A 446 9.91 10.35 -12.46
C LEU A 446 10.40 8.99 -12.97
N ALA A 447 10.46 8.78 -14.30
CA ALA A 447 11.02 7.57 -14.89
C ALA A 447 12.48 7.37 -14.48
N ARG A 448 13.33 8.41 -14.56
CA ARG A 448 14.72 8.34 -14.08
C ARG A 448 14.84 8.07 -12.58
N GLN A 449 13.94 8.65 -11.77
CA GLN A 449 13.90 8.41 -10.34
C GLN A 449 13.53 6.95 -10.04
N LEU A 450 12.47 6.45 -10.67
CA LEU A 450 11.98 5.09 -10.49
C LEU A 450 12.97 4.05 -11.00
N THR A 451 13.57 4.26 -12.20
CA THR A 451 14.63 3.39 -12.76
C THR A 451 15.78 3.25 -11.79
N ARG A 452 16.32 4.36 -11.27
CA ARG A 452 17.44 4.32 -10.30
C ARG A 452 17.08 3.54 -9.03
N SER A 453 15.84 3.63 -8.58
CA SER A 453 15.40 2.90 -7.40
C SER A 453 15.31 1.40 -7.67
N ILE A 454 14.68 1.00 -8.77
CA ILE A 454 14.56 -0.42 -9.16
C ILE A 454 15.95 -1.01 -9.45
N GLU A 455 16.81 -0.30 -10.18
CA GLU A 455 18.16 -0.76 -10.49
C GLU A 455 19.04 -0.92 -9.25
N ARG A 456 18.85 -0.07 -8.23
CA ARG A 456 19.51 -0.25 -6.94
C ARG A 456 19.10 -1.55 -6.28
N ASP A 457 17.81 -1.91 -6.33
CA ASP A 457 17.33 -3.18 -5.80
C ASP A 457 17.83 -4.39 -6.61
N MET A 458 18.21 -4.19 -7.88
CA MET A 458 18.81 -5.21 -8.75
C MET A 458 20.34 -5.37 -8.59
N LEU A 459 21.01 -4.51 -7.83
CA LEU A 459 22.47 -4.63 -7.62
C LEU A 459 22.85 -6.00 -7.01
N PRO A 460 24.05 -6.53 -7.28
CA PRO A 460 24.45 -7.85 -6.81
C PRO A 460 24.40 -8.06 -5.29
N GLU A 461 24.56 -6.99 -4.50
CA GLU A 461 24.37 -7.03 -3.05
C GLU A 461 22.92 -7.21 -2.63
N ASN A 462 21.94 -6.81 -3.46
CA ASN A 462 20.51 -6.83 -3.17
C ASN A 462 19.75 -7.96 -3.87
N SER A 463 20.21 -8.38 -5.05
CA SER A 463 19.53 -9.39 -5.87
C SER A 463 20.51 -10.39 -6.48
N TRP A 464 20.01 -11.55 -6.84
CA TRP A 464 20.67 -12.50 -7.72
C TRP A 464 20.20 -12.28 -9.16
N HIS A 465 21.14 -12.21 -10.09
CA HIS A 465 20.83 -12.27 -11.53
C HIS A 465 20.62 -13.73 -11.91
N THR A 466 19.40 -14.10 -12.19
CA THR A 466 19.00 -15.47 -12.52
C THR A 466 19.22 -15.72 -14.01
N THR A 467 19.89 -16.82 -14.34
CA THR A 467 20.20 -17.21 -15.72
C THR A 467 19.84 -18.68 -15.96
N GLY A 468 20.01 -19.15 -17.20
CA GLY A 468 19.85 -20.58 -17.51
C GLY A 468 20.83 -21.50 -16.77
N GLU A 469 21.98 -20.96 -16.32
CA GLU A 469 23.04 -21.71 -15.63
C GLU A 469 22.99 -21.53 -14.10
N PHE A 470 22.38 -20.45 -13.60
CA PHE A 470 22.30 -20.14 -12.17
C PHE A 470 20.85 -19.88 -11.71
N SER A 471 20.43 -20.63 -10.68
CA SER A 471 19.17 -20.44 -9.97
C SER A 471 19.41 -20.17 -8.49
N PRO A 472 18.84 -19.09 -7.91
CA PRO A 472 18.95 -18.79 -6.49
C PRO A 472 18.23 -19.81 -5.59
N ASP A 473 17.43 -20.72 -6.13
CA ASP A 473 16.72 -21.74 -5.34
C ASP A 473 17.67 -22.69 -4.60
N TYR A 474 18.94 -22.78 -5.06
CA TYR A 474 19.97 -23.55 -4.36
C TYR A 474 20.48 -22.88 -3.09
N GLU A 475 20.29 -21.57 -2.94
CA GLU A 475 20.68 -20.79 -1.76
C GLU A 475 19.68 -20.95 -0.60
N VAL A 476 18.58 -21.70 -0.78
CA VAL A 476 17.49 -21.85 0.20
C VAL A 476 17.61 -23.18 0.94
N SER A 477 17.04 -23.25 2.17
CA SER A 477 17.00 -24.49 2.96
C SER A 477 16.31 -25.63 2.21
N ARG A 478 16.72 -26.87 2.52
CA ARG A 478 16.09 -28.07 1.92
C ARG A 478 14.59 -28.12 2.21
N GLY A 479 14.15 -27.66 3.39
CA GLY A 479 12.74 -27.64 3.78
C GLY A 479 11.90 -26.76 2.83
N LYS A 480 12.33 -25.54 2.57
CA LYS A 480 11.61 -24.59 1.67
C LYS A 480 11.60 -25.09 0.22
N ARG A 481 12.65 -25.79 -0.22
CA ARG A 481 12.67 -26.44 -1.56
C ARG A 481 11.71 -27.62 -1.66
N LEU A 482 11.54 -28.42 -0.59
CA LEU A 482 10.57 -29.50 -0.54
C LEU A 482 9.14 -28.96 -0.54
N GLU A 483 8.88 -27.87 0.20
CA GLU A 483 7.60 -27.15 0.18
C GLU A 483 7.26 -26.71 -1.25
N LEU A 484 8.20 -26.03 -1.94
CA LEU A 484 8.03 -25.65 -3.35
C LEU A 484 7.74 -26.86 -4.24
N GLY A 485 8.48 -27.97 -4.03
CA GLY A 485 8.28 -29.22 -4.77
C GLY A 485 6.85 -29.76 -4.60
N PHE A 486 6.32 -29.70 -3.39
CA PHE A 486 4.95 -30.13 -3.10
C PHE A 486 3.90 -29.18 -3.76
N VAL A 487 4.09 -27.87 -3.60
CA VAL A 487 3.17 -26.87 -4.16
C VAL A 487 3.16 -26.91 -5.70
N ASN A 488 4.30 -27.21 -6.34
CA ASN A 488 4.38 -27.38 -7.78
C ASN A 488 3.52 -28.52 -8.35
N LEU A 489 3.08 -29.48 -7.51
CA LEU A 489 2.16 -30.54 -7.92
C LEU A 489 0.69 -30.09 -7.95
N LEU A 490 0.38 -28.94 -7.36
CA LEU A 490 -0.98 -28.41 -7.28
C LEU A 490 -1.29 -27.52 -8.51
N PRO A 491 -2.50 -27.62 -9.11
CA PRO A 491 -2.91 -26.79 -10.24
C PRO A 491 -3.42 -25.41 -9.77
N VAL A 492 -2.60 -24.67 -9.02
CA VAL A 492 -3.01 -23.41 -8.38
C VAL A 492 -2.79 -22.15 -9.26
N GLU A 493 -2.06 -22.28 -10.37
CA GLU A 493 -1.65 -21.15 -11.21
C GLU A 493 -2.81 -20.21 -11.66
N PRO A 494 -4.02 -20.68 -12.02
CA PRO A 494 -5.10 -19.77 -12.40
C PRO A 494 -5.71 -18.98 -11.23
N LEU A 495 -5.41 -19.35 -10.00
CA LEU A 495 -5.92 -18.72 -8.78
C LEU A 495 -4.91 -17.78 -8.11
N LEU A 496 -3.70 -17.75 -8.66
CA LEU A 496 -2.56 -16.98 -8.13
C LEU A 496 -2.49 -15.59 -8.73
#